data_e835a1c91bd4be6311694fdca5f15f4d
#
_entry.id   e835a1c91bd4be6311694fdca5f15f4d
#
_cell.length_a   1.000
_cell.length_b   1.000
_cell.length_c   1.000
_cell.angle_alpha   90.00
_cell.angle_beta   90.00
_cell.angle_gamma   90.00
#
_symmetry.space_group_name_H-M   'P 1'
#
loop_
_entity.id
_entity.type
_entity.pdbx_description
1 polymer ?
#
loop_
_entity_poly.entity_id
_entity_poly.type
_entity_poly.pdbx_seq_one_letter_code
_entity_poly.pdbx_strand_id
1 'polypeptide(L)'
;YEITTRLVGSEMCIRDSCDTIYVTLNNDGTATITDNGRGIPTGIHPKAGIPAVEVVFTVLHAGGKFGDGGYKISGGLHGVGASVVNALSEWLEVRIKQGGIVYEQRYERGKAVYKLRECGTCRKNDTGTSVTFLPDNTIFEKTEFKAESIENRLHETAYLNPGLTIVFENARKGEEKKVTFHEEEGITAYVKALNENKEAVHDVCLLYTSPSPRDA
;
A
#
# COMPACT_ATOMS: atom_id res chain seq x y z
N TYR A 1 -0.65 -13.75 3.32
CA TYR A 1 0.03 -13.70 2.04
C TYR A 1 -0.40 -12.49 1.18
N GLU A 2 -1.66 -12.28 0.99
CA GLU A 2 -2.20 -11.11 0.29
C GLU A 2 -2.25 -9.83 1.14
N ILE A 3 -2.04 -9.92 2.44
CA ILE A 3 -2.25 -8.83 3.39
C ILE A 3 -1.27 -7.68 3.14
N THR A 4 0.02 -7.96 2.99
CA THR A 4 1.07 -6.95 2.81
C THR A 4 0.89 -6.21 1.49
N THR A 5 0.56 -6.94 0.42
CA THR A 5 0.42 -6.37 -0.93
C THR A 5 -0.87 -5.57 -1.10
N ARG A 6 -1.88 -5.81 -0.27
CA ARG A 6 -3.12 -5.01 -0.30
C ARG A 6 -2.95 -3.59 0.24
N LEU A 7 -1.93 -3.35 1.07
CA LEU A 7 -1.57 -2.01 1.53
C LEU A 7 -0.71 -1.27 0.50
N VAL A 8 0.17 -1.99 -0.22
CA VAL A 8 0.95 -1.43 -1.33
C VAL A 8 0.02 -1.25 -2.53
N GLY A 9 -0.09 -0.06 -3.04
CA GLY A 9 -1.05 0.28 -4.11
C GLY A 9 -2.47 0.56 -3.63
N SER A 10 -2.72 0.56 -2.31
CA SER A 10 -3.96 1.09 -1.74
C SER A 10 -4.01 2.62 -1.87
N GLU A 11 -5.12 3.22 -1.52
CA GLU A 11 -5.33 4.68 -1.56
C GLU A 11 -4.29 5.49 -0.78
N MET A 12 -3.55 4.83 0.11
CA MET A 12 -2.52 5.45 0.92
C MET A 12 -1.33 5.93 0.10
N CYS A 13 -0.98 5.21 -0.97
CA CYS A 13 0.35 5.33 -1.57
C CYS A 13 0.40 6.09 -2.91
N ILE A 14 -0.69 6.21 -3.67
CA ILE A 14 -0.59 6.61 -5.09
C ILE A 14 -1.23 7.98 -5.39
N ARG A 15 -1.58 8.76 -4.38
CA ARG A 15 -2.21 10.06 -4.58
C ARG A 15 -1.23 11.22 -4.48
N ASP A 16 -1.00 11.88 -5.60
CA ASP A 16 -0.45 13.25 -5.80
C ASP A 16 0.96 13.58 -5.30
N SER A 17 1.67 12.73 -4.54
CA SER A 17 3.02 13.07 -4.04
C SER A 17 3.83 11.86 -3.57
N CYS A 18 3.30 10.64 -3.63
CA CYS A 18 4.05 9.45 -3.24
C CYS A 18 4.86 8.95 -4.44
N ASP A 19 6.15 8.96 -4.32
CA ASP A 19 7.09 8.38 -5.30
C ASP A 19 7.85 7.17 -4.74
N THR A 20 7.78 6.94 -3.42
CA THR A 20 8.54 5.86 -2.78
C THR A 20 7.72 5.15 -1.71
N ILE A 21 7.72 3.82 -1.78
CA ILE A 21 7.12 2.93 -0.78
C ILE A 21 8.18 2.01 -0.22
N TYR A 22 8.25 1.90 1.10
CA TYR A 22 9.10 0.95 1.81
C TYR A 22 8.25 -0.18 2.38
N VAL A 23 8.66 -1.41 2.14
CA VAL A 23 8.04 -2.63 2.69
C VAL A 23 9.09 -3.40 3.45
N THR A 24 8.91 -3.53 4.76
CA THR A 24 9.88 -4.20 5.64
C THR A 24 9.22 -5.38 6.34
N LEU A 25 9.86 -6.55 6.27
CA LEU A 25 9.54 -7.71 7.11
C LEU A 25 10.45 -7.68 8.33
N ASN A 26 9.86 -7.55 9.52
CA ASN A 26 10.59 -7.40 10.77
C ASN A 26 10.89 -8.77 11.43
N ASN A 27 11.87 -8.78 12.35
CA ASN A 27 12.26 -9.98 13.09
C ASN A 27 11.17 -10.53 14.02
N ASP A 28 10.26 -9.69 14.45
CA ASP A 28 9.18 -10.02 15.38
C ASP A 28 7.92 -10.59 14.71
N GLY A 29 8.01 -10.90 13.41
CA GLY A 29 6.88 -11.41 12.62
C GLY A 29 5.93 -10.34 12.12
N THR A 30 6.22 -9.06 12.36
CA THR A 30 5.42 -7.95 11.84
C THR A 30 5.87 -7.55 10.42
N ALA A 31 4.99 -6.89 9.70
CA ALA A 31 5.33 -6.19 8.47
C ALA A 31 5.05 -4.69 8.63
N THR A 32 5.95 -3.87 8.08
CA THR A 32 5.82 -2.41 8.06
C THR A 32 5.79 -1.93 6.62
N ILE A 33 4.79 -1.13 6.28
CA ILE A 33 4.67 -0.43 5.00
C ILE A 33 4.69 1.07 5.27
N THR A 34 5.61 1.77 4.63
CA THR A 34 5.76 3.22 4.78
C THR A 34 5.75 3.88 3.41
N ASP A 35 4.96 4.92 3.25
CA ASP A 35 4.97 5.80 2.08
C ASP A 35 5.46 7.21 2.43
N ASN A 36 5.93 7.93 1.44
CA ASN A 36 6.30 9.34 1.54
C ASN A 36 5.25 10.29 0.95
N GLY A 37 4.02 9.84 0.81
CA GLY A 37 2.90 10.64 0.34
C GLY A 37 2.50 11.74 1.33
N ARG A 38 1.37 12.39 1.09
CA ARG A 38 0.88 13.47 1.96
C ARG A 38 0.35 13.04 3.33
N GLY A 39 0.29 11.73 3.61
CA GLY A 39 -0.31 11.15 4.80
C GLY A 39 -1.85 11.05 4.72
N ILE A 40 -2.41 10.06 5.43
CA ILE A 40 -3.86 9.93 5.58
C ILE A 40 -4.41 11.13 6.34
N PRO A 41 -5.57 11.72 5.94
CA PRO A 41 -6.18 12.82 6.67
C PRO A 41 -6.47 12.47 8.13
N THR A 42 -6.06 13.34 9.04
CA THR A 42 -6.23 13.18 10.50
C THR A 42 -7.48 13.88 11.04
N GLY A 43 -8.12 14.74 10.23
CA GLY A 43 -9.34 15.47 10.58
C GLY A 43 -10.56 14.55 10.76
N ILE A 44 -11.61 15.11 11.37
CA ILE A 44 -12.88 14.41 11.57
C ILE A 44 -13.60 14.25 10.22
N HIS A 45 -14.01 13.01 9.92
CA HIS A 45 -14.79 12.71 8.72
C HIS A 45 -16.22 13.24 8.85
N PRO A 46 -16.70 14.10 7.92
CA PRO A 46 -17.98 14.83 8.09
C PRO A 46 -19.20 13.94 8.31
N LYS A 47 -19.25 12.78 7.68
CA LYS A 47 -20.39 11.86 7.77
C LYS A 47 -20.26 10.85 8.92
N ALA A 48 -19.04 10.47 9.30
CA ALA A 48 -18.81 9.41 10.31
C ALA A 48 -18.63 9.98 11.72
N GLY A 49 -18.26 11.27 11.88
CA GLY A 49 -18.01 11.88 13.18
C GLY A 49 -16.77 11.38 13.94
N ILE A 50 -15.95 10.56 13.28
CA ILE A 50 -14.69 10.03 13.81
C ILE A 50 -13.52 10.44 12.91
N PRO A 51 -12.25 10.33 13.34
CA PRO A 51 -11.10 10.64 12.50
C PRO A 51 -11.13 9.90 11.16
N ALA A 52 -10.75 10.58 10.07
CA ALA A 52 -10.78 9.97 8.74
C ALA A 52 -9.89 8.72 8.65
N VAL A 53 -8.75 8.70 9.34
CA VAL A 53 -7.88 7.52 9.44
C VAL A 53 -8.63 6.32 10.06
N GLU A 54 -9.42 6.55 11.11
CA GLU A 54 -10.21 5.49 11.73
C GLU A 54 -11.27 4.94 10.78
N VAL A 55 -11.90 5.81 9.98
CA VAL A 55 -12.84 5.40 8.92
C VAL A 55 -12.16 4.49 7.90
N VAL A 56 -10.94 4.84 7.44
CA VAL A 56 -10.16 4.07 6.47
C VAL A 56 -9.85 2.65 6.98
N PHE A 57 -9.54 2.51 8.26
CA PHE A 57 -9.14 1.22 8.84
C PHE A 57 -10.29 0.40 9.42
N THR A 58 -11.47 0.97 9.67
CA THR A 58 -12.58 0.27 10.34
C THR A 58 -13.85 0.13 9.51
N VAL A 59 -14.01 0.94 8.47
CA VAL A 59 -15.23 0.92 7.64
C VAL A 59 -14.94 0.32 6.27
N LEU A 60 -15.71 -0.69 5.88
CA LEU A 60 -15.64 -1.27 4.54
C LEU A 60 -16.15 -0.26 3.51
N HIS A 61 -15.52 -0.23 2.34
CA HIS A 61 -15.86 0.67 1.23
C HIS A 61 -15.77 2.17 1.56
N ALA A 62 -15.03 2.53 2.60
CA ALA A 62 -14.83 3.92 3.02
C ALA A 62 -13.77 4.65 2.18
N GLY A 63 -13.24 4.01 1.15
CA GLY A 63 -12.20 4.59 0.32
C GLY A 63 -12.69 5.81 -0.46
N GLY A 64 -11.89 6.88 -0.46
CA GLY A 64 -12.18 8.14 -1.13
C GLY A 64 -12.22 8.10 -2.67
N LYS A 65 -12.29 6.90 -3.26
CA LYS A 65 -12.29 6.68 -4.72
C LYS A 65 -13.60 7.03 -5.41
N PHE A 66 -14.65 7.19 -4.64
CA PHE A 66 -16.02 7.42 -5.16
C PHE A 66 -16.46 8.89 -5.12
N GLY A 67 -15.52 9.83 -4.93
CA GLY A 67 -15.77 11.27 -5.01
C GLY A 67 -15.11 11.90 -6.23
N ASP A 68 -15.71 12.95 -6.78
CA ASP A 68 -15.36 13.69 -8.02
C ASP A 68 -13.95 14.33 -8.05
N GLY A 69 -12.94 13.72 -7.55
CA GLY A 69 -11.65 14.38 -7.49
C GLY A 69 -10.42 13.48 -7.39
N GLY A 70 -9.90 13.01 -8.50
CA GLY A 70 -8.47 13.00 -8.61
C GLY A 70 -7.72 11.69 -8.40
N TYR A 71 -8.30 10.52 -8.58
CA TYR A 71 -7.51 9.30 -8.74
C TYR A 71 -7.25 9.01 -10.22
N LYS A 72 -6.02 9.24 -10.69
CA LYS A 72 -5.63 8.89 -12.06
C LYS A 72 -5.30 7.40 -12.20
N ILE A 73 -4.75 6.77 -11.18
CA ILE A 73 -4.40 5.34 -11.16
C ILE A 73 -4.62 4.81 -9.74
N SER A 74 -5.25 3.66 -9.60
CA SER A 74 -5.48 3.01 -8.31
C SER A 74 -5.42 1.50 -8.46
N GLY A 75 -4.48 0.86 -7.78
CA GLY A 75 -4.33 -0.60 -7.72
C GLY A 75 -5.43 -1.34 -6.95
N GLY A 76 -6.27 -0.63 -6.19
CA GLY A 76 -7.38 -1.20 -5.43
C GLY A 76 -8.72 -0.73 -5.95
N LEU A 77 -9.61 -1.68 -6.31
CA LEU A 77 -10.91 -1.38 -6.94
C LEU A 77 -12.07 -1.23 -5.94
N HIS A 78 -11.90 -1.68 -4.68
CA HIS A 78 -13.04 -1.86 -3.77
C HIS A 78 -12.96 -1.02 -2.48
N GLY A 79 -11.87 -0.30 -2.19
CA GLY A 79 -11.70 0.51 -0.97
C GLY A 79 -11.78 -0.28 0.34
N VAL A 80 -11.33 -1.56 0.32
CA VAL A 80 -11.40 -2.45 1.49
C VAL A 80 -10.03 -2.93 1.98
N GLY A 81 -8.94 -2.60 1.26
CA GLY A 81 -7.61 -3.14 1.56
C GLY A 81 -7.17 -2.88 3.01
N ALA A 82 -7.21 -1.64 3.45
CA ALA A 82 -6.75 -1.24 4.79
C ALA A 82 -7.64 -1.83 5.90
N SER A 83 -8.95 -1.78 5.76
CA SER A 83 -9.90 -2.32 6.76
C SER A 83 -9.83 -3.84 6.87
N VAL A 84 -9.60 -4.56 5.75
CA VAL A 84 -9.39 -6.01 5.76
C VAL A 84 -8.08 -6.37 6.46
N VAL A 85 -6.98 -5.67 6.16
CA VAL A 85 -5.71 -5.91 6.86
C VAL A 85 -5.87 -5.69 8.35
N ASN A 86 -6.54 -4.61 8.77
CA ASN A 86 -6.81 -4.34 10.18
C ASN A 86 -7.63 -5.47 10.82
N ALA A 87 -8.71 -5.92 10.17
CA ALA A 87 -9.58 -6.98 10.70
C ALA A 87 -8.87 -8.34 10.83
N LEU A 88 -7.88 -8.62 9.99
CA LEU A 88 -7.11 -9.86 9.95
C LEU A 88 -5.80 -9.81 10.77
N SER A 89 -5.55 -8.70 11.43
CA SER A 89 -4.36 -8.50 12.28
C SER A 89 -4.71 -8.67 13.75
N GLU A 90 -3.82 -9.30 14.51
CA GLU A 90 -3.86 -9.30 15.97
C GLU A 90 -3.80 -7.87 16.50
N TRP A 91 -2.87 -7.09 15.93
CA TRP A 91 -2.80 -5.65 16.10
C TRP A 91 -2.26 -4.96 14.85
N LEU A 92 -2.67 -3.70 14.67
CA LEU A 92 -2.20 -2.80 13.65
C LEU A 92 -1.95 -1.43 14.25
N GLU A 93 -0.84 -0.80 13.91
CA GLU A 93 -0.49 0.56 14.30
C GLU A 93 -0.28 1.41 13.06
N VAL A 94 -0.93 2.56 13.01
CA VAL A 94 -0.72 3.56 11.97
C VAL A 94 -0.06 4.79 12.54
N ARG A 95 0.98 5.26 11.88
CA ARG A 95 1.62 6.55 12.14
C ARG A 95 1.53 7.43 10.93
N ILE A 96 1.14 8.69 11.13
CA ILE A 96 0.93 9.66 10.07
C ILE A 96 1.75 10.90 10.36
N LYS A 97 2.59 11.28 9.42
CA LYS A 97 3.33 12.54 9.44
C LYS A 97 2.58 13.57 8.60
N GLN A 98 2.08 14.60 9.21
CA GLN A 98 1.33 15.66 8.54
C GLN A 98 1.46 17.00 9.26
N GLY A 99 1.79 18.06 8.52
CA GLY A 99 1.84 19.41 9.06
C GLY A 99 2.89 19.66 10.16
N GLY A 100 3.92 18.81 10.27
CA GLY A 100 4.97 18.90 11.29
C GLY A 100 4.66 18.11 12.57
N ILE A 101 3.55 17.37 12.59
CA ILE A 101 3.11 16.54 13.72
C ILE A 101 3.10 15.09 13.29
N VAL A 102 3.44 14.19 14.22
CA VAL A 102 3.30 12.74 14.05
C VAL A 102 2.08 12.30 14.87
N TYR A 103 1.10 11.75 14.17
CA TYR A 103 -0.10 11.16 14.77
C TYR A 103 0.04 9.65 14.81
N GLU A 104 -0.60 9.02 15.80
CA GLU A 104 -0.60 7.57 15.97
C GLU A 104 -1.99 7.07 16.38
N GLN A 105 -2.38 5.93 15.83
CA GLN A 105 -3.54 5.17 16.29
C GLN A 105 -3.25 3.67 16.19
N ARG A 106 -3.70 2.91 17.21
CA ARG A 106 -3.55 1.46 17.27
C ARG A 106 -4.90 0.78 17.26
N TYR A 107 -4.92 -0.34 16.61
CA TYR A 107 -6.08 -1.21 16.46
C TYR A 107 -5.72 -2.62 16.94
N GLU A 108 -6.70 -3.34 17.49
CA GLU A 108 -6.62 -4.75 17.81
C GLU A 108 -7.84 -5.45 17.22
N ARG A 109 -7.58 -6.46 16.37
CA ARG A 109 -8.62 -7.22 15.67
C ARG A 109 -9.70 -6.34 15.06
N GLY A 110 -9.27 -5.32 14.32
CA GLY A 110 -10.16 -4.39 13.61
C GLY A 110 -10.74 -3.26 14.44
N LYS A 111 -10.53 -3.21 15.77
CA LYS A 111 -11.12 -2.19 16.64
C LYS A 111 -10.06 -1.21 17.14
N ALA A 112 -10.38 0.09 17.13
CA ALA A 112 -9.49 1.10 17.69
C ALA A 112 -9.32 0.91 19.21
N VAL A 113 -8.06 0.84 19.67
CA VAL A 113 -7.72 0.70 21.09
C VAL A 113 -7.82 2.04 21.80
N TYR A 114 -7.41 3.09 21.10
CA TYR A 114 -7.48 4.47 21.59
C TYR A 114 -7.74 5.42 20.42
N LYS A 115 -8.20 6.62 20.74
CA LYS A 115 -8.43 7.68 19.73
C LYS A 115 -7.11 8.13 19.12
N LEU A 116 -7.16 8.61 17.88
CA LEU A 116 -6.02 9.24 17.22
C LEU A 116 -5.36 10.26 18.16
N ARG A 117 -4.06 10.15 18.36
CA ARG A 117 -3.29 11.03 19.26
C ARG A 117 -2.02 11.53 18.59
N GLU A 118 -1.53 12.67 19.04
CA GLU A 118 -0.21 13.17 18.70
C GLU A 118 0.84 12.39 19.51
N CYS A 119 1.88 11.87 18.84
CA CYS A 119 2.94 11.11 19.48
C CYS A 119 4.34 11.70 19.27
N GLY A 120 4.46 12.77 18.45
CA GLY A 120 5.74 13.42 18.20
C GLY A 120 5.65 14.56 17.20
N THR A 121 6.80 15.08 16.85
CA THR A 121 6.96 16.13 15.83
C THR A 121 7.88 15.66 14.71
N CYS A 122 7.70 16.19 13.51
CA CYS A 122 8.53 15.95 12.35
C CYS A 122 8.83 17.29 11.64
N ARG A 123 9.65 17.26 10.60
CA ARG A 123 9.80 18.46 9.76
C ARG A 123 8.48 18.75 9.05
N LYS A 124 8.13 20.03 8.85
CA LYS A 124 6.87 20.43 8.24
C LYS A 124 6.63 19.83 6.85
N ASN A 125 7.72 19.60 6.10
CA ASN A 125 7.68 18.99 4.76
C ASN A 125 7.87 17.46 4.77
N ASP A 126 8.08 16.86 5.96
CA ASP A 126 8.17 15.41 6.10
C ASP A 126 6.74 14.86 6.28
N THR A 127 6.21 14.27 5.24
CA THR A 127 4.85 13.72 5.20
C THR A 127 4.89 12.25 4.84
N GLY A 128 3.84 11.51 5.15
CA GLY A 128 3.72 10.10 4.80
C GLY A 128 2.91 9.34 5.81
N THR A 129 2.67 8.06 5.48
CA THR A 129 2.00 7.13 6.37
C THR A 129 2.86 5.89 6.57
N SER A 130 2.93 5.41 7.80
CA SER A 130 3.56 4.14 8.15
C SER A 130 2.54 3.25 8.84
N VAL A 131 2.38 2.02 8.34
CA VAL A 131 1.49 1.01 8.92
C VAL A 131 2.33 -0.20 9.29
N THR A 132 2.28 -0.58 10.56
CA THR A 132 2.89 -1.81 11.07
C THR A 132 1.80 -2.73 11.58
N PHE A 133 1.85 -4.01 11.25
CA PHE A 133 0.83 -4.95 11.69
C PHE A 133 1.40 -6.35 11.92
N LEU A 134 0.73 -7.10 12.79
CA LEU A 134 0.99 -8.50 13.08
C LEU A 134 -0.23 -9.32 12.63
N PRO A 135 -0.08 -10.30 11.73
CA PRO A 135 -1.18 -11.19 11.35
C PRO A 135 -1.72 -11.98 12.55
N ASP A 136 -3.05 -12.14 12.62
CA ASP A 136 -3.69 -12.87 13.73
C ASP A 136 -3.52 -14.39 13.55
N ASN A 137 -2.81 -15.03 14.48
CA ASN A 137 -2.57 -16.47 14.49
C ASN A 137 -3.82 -17.31 14.82
N THR A 138 -4.89 -16.67 15.27
CA THR A 138 -6.18 -17.34 15.48
C THR A 138 -7.00 -17.46 14.18
N ILE A 139 -6.63 -16.67 13.17
CA ILE A 139 -7.28 -16.67 11.85
C ILE A 139 -6.45 -17.43 10.82
N PHE A 140 -5.11 -17.25 10.87
CA PHE A 140 -4.20 -17.85 9.91
C PHE A 140 -3.46 -19.04 10.54
N GLU A 141 -3.48 -20.18 9.87
CA GLU A 141 -2.69 -21.35 10.27
C GLU A 141 -1.17 -21.09 10.23
N LYS A 142 -0.73 -20.22 9.31
CA LYS A 142 0.66 -19.77 9.16
C LYS A 142 0.70 -18.27 9.02
N THR A 143 1.33 -17.59 9.96
CA THR A 143 1.52 -16.13 9.97
C THR A 143 2.85 -15.67 9.42
N GLU A 144 3.74 -16.63 9.07
CA GLU A 144 5.04 -16.32 8.51
C GLU A 144 4.94 -15.80 7.08
N PHE A 145 5.53 -14.64 6.83
CA PHE A 145 5.58 -14.03 5.51
C PHE A 145 6.59 -14.73 4.61
N LYS A 146 6.17 -15.13 3.41
CA LYS A 146 7.06 -15.65 2.38
C LYS A 146 7.69 -14.49 1.61
N ALA A 147 8.96 -14.18 1.92
CA ALA A 147 9.68 -13.04 1.36
C ALA A 147 9.70 -13.05 -0.17
N GLU A 148 10.04 -14.19 -0.79
CA GLU A 148 10.12 -14.33 -2.25
C GLU A 148 8.80 -13.98 -2.94
N SER A 149 7.71 -14.42 -2.39
CA SER A 149 6.40 -14.17 -2.99
C SER A 149 5.93 -12.73 -2.83
N ILE A 150 6.32 -12.08 -1.73
CA ILE A 150 6.09 -10.64 -1.55
C ILE A 150 6.96 -9.86 -2.53
N GLU A 151 8.23 -10.20 -2.65
CA GLU A 151 9.18 -9.59 -3.58
C GLU A 151 8.65 -9.64 -5.02
N ASN A 152 8.23 -10.82 -5.50
CA ASN A 152 7.67 -10.98 -6.83
C ASN A 152 6.44 -10.09 -7.04
N ARG A 153 5.55 -10.04 -6.06
CA ARG A 153 4.35 -9.21 -6.15
C ARG A 153 4.64 -7.72 -6.12
N LEU A 154 5.65 -7.29 -5.36
CA LEU A 154 6.09 -5.90 -5.34
C LEU A 154 6.71 -5.48 -6.68
N HIS A 155 7.47 -6.37 -7.31
CA HIS A 155 8.01 -6.13 -8.65
C HIS A 155 6.90 -5.99 -9.70
N GLU A 156 5.91 -6.89 -9.69
CA GLU A 156 4.70 -6.74 -10.53
C GLU A 156 4.00 -5.40 -10.29
N THR A 157 3.91 -4.97 -9.01
CA THR A 157 3.30 -3.68 -8.65
C THR A 157 4.09 -2.50 -9.19
N ALA A 158 5.44 -2.57 -9.22
CA ALA A 158 6.27 -1.54 -9.81
C ALA A 158 6.03 -1.41 -11.33
N TYR A 159 5.92 -2.52 -12.05
CA TYR A 159 5.56 -2.51 -13.48
C TYR A 159 4.18 -1.88 -13.74
N LEU A 160 3.23 -2.08 -12.84
CA LEU A 160 1.87 -1.53 -13.01
C LEU A 160 1.77 -0.05 -12.63
N ASN A 161 2.80 0.51 -11.98
CA ASN A 161 2.84 1.90 -11.51
C ASN A 161 4.14 2.59 -11.94
N PRO A 162 4.26 2.99 -13.22
CA PRO A 162 5.45 3.63 -13.74
C PRO A 162 5.90 4.84 -12.92
N GLY A 163 7.20 4.93 -12.63
CA GLY A 163 7.79 6.00 -11.83
C GLY A 163 7.69 5.82 -10.31
N LEU A 164 6.97 4.79 -9.82
CA LEU A 164 6.96 4.45 -8.41
C LEU A 164 8.20 3.63 -8.03
N THR A 165 8.88 4.04 -6.97
CA THR A 165 9.97 3.28 -6.37
C THR A 165 9.44 2.44 -5.22
N ILE A 166 9.68 1.14 -5.23
CA ILE A 166 9.34 0.23 -4.13
C ILE A 166 10.61 -0.36 -3.57
N VAL A 167 10.87 -0.11 -2.28
CA VAL A 167 12.02 -0.67 -1.55
C VAL A 167 11.52 -1.80 -0.67
N PHE A 168 11.92 -3.02 -0.97
CA PHE A 168 11.64 -4.19 -0.14
C PHE A 168 12.84 -4.50 0.73
N GLU A 169 12.60 -4.70 2.03
CA GLU A 169 13.61 -5.08 3.00
C GLU A 169 13.12 -6.26 3.84
N ASN A 170 13.78 -7.40 3.71
CA ASN A 170 13.64 -8.51 4.65
C ASN A 170 14.69 -8.32 5.74
N ALA A 171 14.29 -7.84 6.92
CA ALA A 171 15.17 -7.61 8.06
C ALA A 171 15.26 -8.83 8.99
N ARG A 172 14.66 -9.96 8.63
CA ARG A 172 14.64 -11.19 9.44
C ARG A 172 16.04 -11.79 9.50
N LYS A 173 16.44 -12.12 10.71
CA LYS A 173 17.78 -12.64 11.00
C LYS A 173 18.07 -13.93 10.22
N GLY A 174 19.15 -13.92 9.44
CA GLY A 174 19.55 -15.03 8.59
C GLY A 174 18.93 -15.04 7.18
N GLU A 175 18.05 -14.08 6.89
CA GLU A 175 17.40 -13.91 5.59
C GLU A 175 17.47 -12.44 5.10
N GLU A 176 18.40 -11.66 5.65
CA GLU A 176 18.49 -10.23 5.37
C GLU A 176 18.69 -9.99 3.87
N LYS A 177 17.78 -9.24 3.28
CA LYS A 177 17.80 -8.88 1.87
C LYS A 177 17.16 -7.52 1.66
N LYS A 178 17.76 -6.70 0.80
CA LYS A 178 17.16 -5.43 0.38
C LYS A 178 17.17 -5.34 -1.13
N VAL A 179 16.01 -5.03 -1.71
CA VAL A 179 15.81 -4.90 -3.16
C VAL A 179 15.02 -3.64 -3.44
N THR A 180 15.35 -2.96 -4.53
CA THR A 180 14.62 -1.78 -5.01
C THR A 180 14.08 -2.06 -6.40
N PHE A 181 12.78 -1.81 -6.58
CA PHE A 181 12.08 -1.91 -7.85
C PHE A 181 11.70 -0.51 -8.31
N HIS A 182 12.02 -0.21 -9.56
CA HIS A 182 11.66 1.05 -10.20
C HIS A 182 11.55 0.81 -11.70
N GLU A 183 10.36 1.03 -12.27
CA GLU A 183 10.09 0.73 -13.67
C GLU A 183 9.49 1.97 -14.37
N GLU A 184 10.21 2.51 -15.33
CA GLU A 184 9.75 3.68 -16.08
C GLU A 184 8.84 3.31 -17.25
N GLU A 185 9.15 2.19 -17.94
CA GLU A 185 8.40 1.72 -19.11
C GLU A 185 7.09 1.00 -18.75
N GLY A 186 6.85 0.72 -17.46
CA GLY A 186 5.61 0.16 -16.97
C GLY A 186 5.25 -1.21 -17.59
N ILE A 187 4.02 -1.33 -18.10
CA ILE A 187 3.50 -2.57 -18.71
C ILE A 187 4.36 -3.06 -19.88
N THR A 188 4.99 -2.18 -20.63
CA THR A 188 5.89 -2.57 -21.72
C THR A 188 7.10 -3.33 -21.21
N ALA A 189 7.72 -2.85 -20.12
CA ALA A 189 8.83 -3.55 -19.45
C ALA A 189 8.36 -4.90 -18.88
N TYR A 190 7.14 -4.95 -18.32
CA TYR A 190 6.57 -6.20 -17.79
C TYR A 190 6.41 -7.26 -18.88
N VAL A 191 5.86 -6.89 -20.05
CA VAL A 191 5.72 -7.82 -21.18
C VAL A 191 7.08 -8.26 -21.71
N LYS A 192 8.09 -7.36 -21.77
CA LYS A 192 9.47 -7.72 -22.14
C LYS A 192 10.03 -8.77 -21.16
N ALA A 193 9.91 -8.54 -19.86
CA ALA A 193 10.38 -9.46 -18.82
C ALA A 193 9.68 -10.84 -18.91
N LEU A 194 8.37 -10.90 -19.16
CA LEU A 194 7.64 -12.15 -19.34
C LEU A 194 8.08 -12.95 -20.59
N ASN A 195 8.66 -12.28 -21.57
CA ASN A 195 9.13 -12.86 -22.83
C ASN A 195 10.66 -13.05 -22.89
N GLU A 196 11.41 -12.70 -21.85
CA GLU A 196 12.88 -12.72 -21.83
C GLU A 196 13.48 -14.08 -22.28
N ASN A 197 12.78 -15.19 -21.97
CA ASN A 197 13.19 -16.55 -22.34
C ASN A 197 12.33 -17.17 -23.46
N LYS A 198 11.62 -16.33 -24.25
CA LYS A 198 10.74 -16.79 -25.33
C LYS A 198 11.13 -16.13 -26.64
N GLU A 199 10.94 -16.84 -27.75
CA GLU A 199 11.09 -16.27 -29.09
C GLU A 199 9.89 -15.37 -29.39
N ALA A 200 10.14 -14.06 -29.47
CA ALA A 200 9.09 -13.09 -29.76
C ALA A 200 8.76 -13.09 -31.26
N VAL A 201 7.49 -13.17 -31.62
CA VAL A 201 7.02 -13.11 -33.00
C VAL A 201 7.10 -11.70 -33.58
N HIS A 202 7.00 -10.68 -32.72
CA HIS A 202 7.10 -9.27 -33.06
C HIS A 202 7.53 -8.45 -31.83
N ASP A 203 7.95 -7.21 -32.05
CA ASP A 203 8.27 -6.29 -30.97
C ASP A 203 7.06 -6.01 -30.07
N VAL A 204 7.33 -5.78 -28.76
CA VAL A 204 6.29 -5.41 -27.80
C VAL A 204 5.69 -4.06 -28.22
N CYS A 205 4.39 -4.04 -28.46
CA CYS A 205 3.65 -2.83 -28.74
C CYS A 205 2.38 -2.74 -27.89
N LEU A 206 2.00 -1.52 -27.52
CA LEU A 206 0.73 -1.24 -26.86
C LEU A 206 -0.32 -0.90 -27.92
N LEU A 207 -1.33 -1.75 -28.05
CA LEU A 207 -2.48 -1.48 -28.91
C LEU A 207 -3.57 -0.81 -28.05
N TYR A 208 -3.78 0.47 -28.30
CA TYR A 208 -4.97 1.16 -27.79
C TYR A 208 -6.14 0.82 -28.72
N THR A 209 -7.12 0.09 -28.21
CA THR A 209 -8.37 -0.10 -28.96
C THR A 209 -9.03 1.27 -29.11
N SER A 210 -9.18 1.74 -30.34
CA SER A 210 -10.11 2.83 -30.62
C SER A 210 -11.53 2.37 -30.25
N PRO A 211 -12.41 3.28 -29.81
CA PRO A 211 -13.81 2.91 -29.53
C PRO A 211 -14.37 2.18 -30.74
N SER A 212 -15.01 1.04 -30.50
CA SER A 212 -15.68 0.29 -31.57
C SER A 212 -16.70 1.22 -32.26
N PRO A 213 -16.89 1.12 -33.58
CA PRO A 213 -17.97 1.83 -34.28
C PRO A 213 -19.37 1.55 -33.68
N ARG A 214 -19.49 0.56 -32.78
CA ARG A 214 -20.72 0.27 -32.04
C ARG A 214 -20.87 1.10 -30.75
N ASP A 215 -19.81 1.80 -30.32
CA ASP A 215 -19.81 2.65 -29.12
C ASP A 215 -19.95 4.14 -29.47
N ALA A 216 -20.27 4.44 -30.73
CA ALA A 216 -20.51 5.79 -31.28
C ALA A 216 -21.99 6.05 -31.47
#